data_36b32a20a50d13dc3722ed89007fa126
#
_entry.id   36b32a20a50d13dc3722ed89007fa126
#
_cell.length_a   1.000
_cell.length_b   1.000
_cell.length_c   1.000
_cell.angle_alpha   90.00
_cell.angle_beta   90.00
_cell.angle_gamma   90.00
#
_symmetry.space_group_name_H-M   'P 1'
#
loop_
_entity.id
_entity.type
_entity.pdbx_description
1 polymer ?
#
loop_
_entity_poly.entity_id
_entity_poly.type
_entity_poly.pdbx_seq_one_letter_code
_entity_poly.pdbx_strand_id
1 'polypeptide(L)'
;ARLLASLSSDIQSITVAFVRMPELVQGIILSVGVGLYLGWLSLPLLFIVMFWIVMTIWISTILVKHVYTHLTELREINDALYQDYQSIIEGRKELALNQHRAEKLYTDDFLAHAKSYEKTVTKSDTFHLSAVNWSNIMMFASIGIVFAVANYLDIPMGVATTFSLTILFMQSPLLHAVGAYPTLQTAQVALEKIQSLELAEHQLSFATDTVAQDWQSITLNNINYRYVGSSHNSNAPDTAVNNNGQNSDNSANSDSNQNPTNNILKSVNLTLQRGDVVFLIGANGSGKSTLAKIITGIFTPTTGTVQVDGQSVNSENNADFRQLFSAIFSDQHLFKQLIGVQGHEPDADLVSDWLHKLNLQEKVSVSDHKLSTDKLSQGQRKRLAMLIAVAEQKDILLLDEWAADQDPAFRRVFYQTLIPELKAMGKTLFIISHDDGYFEHADRLLLMKEGRLIELNAEERQRASKDAIAMLK
;
A
#
# COMPACT_ATOMS: atom_id res chain seq x y z
N ALA A 1 3.20 -5.46 2.20
CA ALA A 1 4.30 -5.94 1.35
C ALA A 1 4.20 -5.41 -0.09
N ARG A 2 3.06 -5.57 -0.80
CA ARG A 2 2.88 -5.08 -2.19
C ARG A 2 3.06 -3.57 -2.33
N LEU A 3 2.50 -2.77 -1.42
CA LEU A 3 2.62 -1.31 -1.40
C LEU A 3 4.09 -0.87 -1.23
N LEU A 4 4.82 -1.51 -0.34
CA LEU A 4 6.24 -1.21 -0.08
C LEU A 4 7.14 -1.56 -1.27
N ALA A 5 6.90 -2.72 -1.91
CA ALA A 5 7.64 -3.14 -3.09
C ALA A 5 7.36 -2.21 -4.30
N SER A 6 6.09 -1.85 -4.52
CA SER A 6 5.69 -0.89 -5.56
C SER A 6 6.30 0.49 -5.30
N LEU A 7 6.21 1.00 -4.08
CA LEU A 7 6.78 2.30 -3.71
C LEU A 7 8.30 2.34 -3.91
N SER A 8 9.00 1.26 -3.56
CA SER A 8 10.45 1.15 -3.77
C SER A 8 10.83 1.20 -5.24
N SER A 9 10.10 0.49 -6.13
CA SER A 9 10.36 0.49 -7.58
C SER A 9 10.00 1.84 -8.21
N ASP A 10 8.92 2.46 -7.77
CA ASP A 10 8.44 3.74 -8.27
C ASP A 10 9.40 4.89 -7.87
N ILE A 11 9.91 4.89 -6.62
CA ILE A 11 10.96 5.82 -6.18
C ILE A 11 12.24 5.64 -6.99
N GLN A 12 12.65 4.40 -7.26
CA GLN A 12 13.82 4.13 -8.09
C GLN A 12 13.66 4.69 -9.50
N SER A 13 12.49 4.52 -10.11
CA SER A 13 12.18 5.07 -11.45
C SER A 13 12.28 6.59 -11.48
N ILE A 14 11.76 7.26 -10.46
CA ILE A 14 11.86 8.72 -10.30
C ILE A 14 13.33 9.15 -10.12
N THR A 15 14.09 8.45 -9.27
CA THR A 15 15.50 8.76 -9.03
C THR A 15 16.33 8.62 -10.31
N VAL A 16 16.13 7.56 -11.09
CA VAL A 16 16.82 7.37 -12.37
C VAL A 16 16.47 8.48 -13.37
N ALA A 17 15.23 8.95 -13.40
CA ALA A 17 14.81 10.06 -14.25
C ALA A 17 15.54 11.37 -13.89
N PHE A 18 15.64 11.69 -12.58
CA PHE A 18 16.40 12.86 -12.15
C PHE A 18 17.88 12.80 -12.55
N VAL A 19 18.50 11.62 -12.46
CA VAL A 19 19.89 11.42 -12.88
C VAL A 19 20.06 11.60 -14.39
N ARG A 20 19.06 11.18 -15.19
CA ARG A 20 19.11 11.28 -16.66
C ARG A 20 18.62 12.61 -17.22
N MET A 21 17.97 13.44 -16.44
CA MET A 21 17.48 14.75 -16.88
C MET A 21 18.60 15.68 -17.39
N PRO A 22 19.77 15.80 -16.74
CA PRO A 22 20.90 16.55 -17.28
C PRO A 22 21.40 16.05 -18.64
N GLU A 23 21.39 14.71 -18.87
CA GLU A 23 21.79 14.10 -20.14
C GLU A 23 20.86 14.52 -21.27
N LEU A 24 19.56 14.59 -21.02
CA LEU A 24 18.57 15.08 -21.99
C LEU A 24 18.81 16.55 -22.33
N VAL A 25 18.96 17.40 -21.29
CA VAL A 25 19.21 18.84 -21.48
C VAL A 25 20.51 19.06 -22.25
N GLN A 26 21.60 18.39 -21.87
CA GLN A 26 22.88 18.44 -22.56
C GLN A 26 22.74 17.98 -24.03
N GLY A 27 22.06 16.88 -24.29
CA GLY A 27 21.87 16.36 -25.63
C GLY A 27 21.09 17.34 -26.54
N ILE A 28 20.06 17.98 -26.00
CA ILE A 28 19.28 19.02 -26.76
C ILE A 28 20.17 20.23 -27.07
N ILE A 29 20.86 20.80 -26.07
CA ILE A 29 21.69 21.98 -26.24
C ILE A 29 22.80 21.72 -27.28
N LEU A 30 23.49 20.57 -27.14
CA LEU A 30 24.54 20.17 -28.08
C LEU A 30 23.98 19.95 -29.50
N SER A 31 22.83 19.30 -29.63
CA SER A 31 22.21 19.04 -30.94
C SER A 31 21.83 20.33 -31.65
N VAL A 32 21.27 21.31 -30.93
CA VAL A 32 20.94 22.63 -31.49
C VAL A 32 22.19 23.38 -31.84
N GLY A 33 23.19 23.46 -30.95
CA GLY A 33 24.44 24.16 -31.20
C GLY A 33 25.21 23.60 -32.39
N VAL A 34 25.32 22.27 -32.45
CA VAL A 34 25.97 21.58 -33.58
C VAL A 34 25.18 21.79 -34.87
N GLY A 35 23.85 21.70 -34.83
CA GLY A 35 23.00 21.95 -35.99
C GLY A 35 23.21 23.37 -36.60
N LEU A 36 23.28 24.38 -35.72
CA LEU A 36 23.60 25.78 -36.15
C LEU A 36 25.01 25.89 -36.73
N TYR A 37 26.00 25.27 -36.10
CA TYR A 37 27.38 25.28 -36.59
C TYR A 37 27.52 24.60 -37.97
N LEU A 38 26.95 23.42 -38.15
CA LEU A 38 26.96 22.68 -39.40
C LEU A 38 26.18 23.42 -40.49
N GLY A 39 25.06 24.09 -40.16
CA GLY A 39 24.30 24.93 -41.06
C GLY A 39 25.10 26.14 -41.57
N TRP A 40 25.90 26.76 -40.71
CA TRP A 40 26.80 27.84 -41.09
C TRP A 40 27.92 27.34 -42.03
N LEU A 41 28.37 26.09 -41.81
CA LEU A 41 29.48 25.52 -42.57
C LEU A 41 29.05 25.08 -43.99
N SER A 42 27.91 24.37 -44.12
CA SER A 42 27.34 23.98 -45.44
C SER A 42 25.86 23.56 -45.27
N LEU A 43 24.94 24.42 -45.80
CA LEU A 43 23.51 24.12 -45.79
C LEU A 43 23.14 22.85 -46.59
N PRO A 44 23.70 22.60 -47.83
CA PRO A 44 23.38 21.40 -48.58
C PRO A 44 23.71 20.10 -47.85
N LEU A 45 24.89 20.03 -47.22
CA LEU A 45 25.28 18.84 -46.41
C LEU A 45 24.41 18.70 -45.19
N LEU A 46 24.03 19.81 -44.53
CA LEU A 46 23.15 19.75 -43.37
C LEU A 46 21.81 19.09 -43.74
N PHE A 47 21.15 19.52 -44.83
CA PHE A 47 19.86 18.95 -45.22
C PHE A 47 19.96 17.47 -45.56
N ILE A 48 21.02 17.01 -46.19
CA ILE A 48 21.22 15.60 -46.50
C ILE A 48 21.44 14.78 -45.25
N VAL A 49 22.26 15.27 -44.31
CA VAL A 49 22.48 14.61 -43.01
C VAL A 49 21.19 14.59 -42.19
N MET A 50 20.43 15.65 -42.13
CA MET A 50 19.14 15.73 -41.47
C MET A 50 18.13 14.72 -42.05
N PHE A 51 18.02 14.65 -43.38
CA PHE A 51 17.19 13.64 -44.04
C PHE A 51 17.63 12.21 -43.69
N TRP A 52 18.93 11.97 -43.67
CA TRP A 52 19.49 10.65 -43.27
C TRP A 52 19.19 10.28 -41.82
N ILE A 53 19.31 11.24 -40.91
CA ILE A 53 18.95 11.08 -39.49
C ILE A 53 17.46 10.77 -39.33
N VAL A 54 16.59 11.53 -40.01
CA VAL A 54 15.13 11.29 -39.96
C VAL A 54 14.79 9.90 -40.46
N MET A 55 15.37 9.48 -41.59
CA MET A 55 15.19 8.14 -42.14
C MET A 55 15.66 7.05 -41.14
N THR A 56 16.82 7.26 -40.55
CA THR A 56 17.37 6.33 -39.55
C THR A 56 16.45 6.19 -38.32
N ILE A 57 15.96 7.31 -37.81
CA ILE A 57 15.03 7.35 -36.68
C ILE A 57 13.71 6.68 -37.08
N TRP A 58 13.19 6.91 -38.23
CA TRP A 58 11.94 6.33 -38.72
C TRP A 58 12.00 4.80 -38.77
N ILE A 59 13.07 4.22 -39.29
CA ILE A 59 13.27 2.77 -39.30
C ILE A 59 13.51 2.23 -37.88
N SER A 60 14.28 2.96 -37.06
CA SER A 60 14.53 2.59 -35.66
C SER A 60 13.23 2.54 -34.84
N THR A 61 12.30 3.47 -35.04
CA THR A 61 11.01 3.47 -34.33
C THR A 61 10.14 2.26 -34.67
N ILE A 62 10.22 1.74 -35.89
CA ILE A 62 9.54 0.49 -36.29
C ILE A 62 10.06 -0.70 -35.47
N LEU A 63 11.39 -0.82 -35.33
CA LEU A 63 12.02 -1.87 -34.55
C LEU A 63 11.69 -1.75 -33.04
N VAL A 64 11.78 -0.55 -32.52
CA VAL A 64 11.51 -0.25 -31.10
C VAL A 64 10.05 -0.47 -30.73
N LYS A 65 9.10 -0.24 -31.65
CA LYS A 65 7.68 -0.52 -31.41
C LYS A 65 7.44 -1.99 -31.03
N HIS A 66 8.15 -2.91 -31.68
CA HIS A 66 8.07 -4.35 -31.33
C HIS A 66 8.65 -4.65 -29.95
N VAL A 67 9.69 -3.93 -29.53
CA VAL A 67 10.23 -4.04 -28.17
C VAL A 67 9.18 -3.70 -27.13
N TYR A 68 8.44 -2.58 -27.31
CA TYR A 68 7.40 -2.16 -26.35
C TYR A 68 6.26 -3.16 -26.23
N THR A 69 5.86 -3.81 -27.33
CA THR A 69 4.83 -4.86 -27.28
C THR A 69 5.27 -6.03 -26.40
N HIS A 70 6.52 -6.47 -26.55
CA HIS A 70 7.07 -7.57 -25.74
C HIS A 70 7.36 -7.16 -24.30
N LEU A 71 7.66 -5.89 -24.02
CA LEU A 71 7.85 -5.40 -22.65
C LEU A 71 6.57 -5.44 -21.82
N THR A 72 5.41 -5.20 -22.43
CA THR A 72 4.12 -5.30 -21.74
C THR A 72 3.83 -6.76 -21.38
N GLU A 73 3.99 -7.68 -22.33
CA GLU A 73 3.87 -9.13 -22.12
C GLU A 73 4.83 -9.61 -21.02
N LEU A 74 6.07 -9.09 -21.03
CA LEU A 74 7.09 -9.42 -20.05
C LEU A 74 6.71 -9.04 -18.63
N ARG A 75 6.01 -7.92 -18.44
CA ARG A 75 5.50 -7.51 -17.12
C ARG A 75 4.50 -8.50 -16.56
N GLU A 76 3.54 -8.93 -17.37
CA GLU A 76 2.53 -9.91 -16.94
C GLU A 76 3.18 -11.25 -16.55
N ILE A 77 4.13 -11.72 -17.35
CA ILE A 77 4.88 -12.96 -17.05
C ILE A 77 5.73 -12.80 -15.78
N ASN A 78 6.36 -11.64 -15.59
CA ASN A 78 7.14 -11.36 -14.38
C ASN A 78 6.28 -11.31 -13.12
N ASP A 79 5.08 -10.75 -13.20
CA ASP A 79 4.13 -10.74 -12.10
C ASP A 79 3.66 -12.16 -11.74
N ALA A 80 3.44 -13.02 -12.74
CA ALA A 80 3.12 -14.44 -12.53
C ALA A 80 4.27 -15.18 -11.86
N LEU A 81 5.50 -15.00 -12.34
CA LEU A 81 6.70 -15.57 -11.71
C LEU A 81 6.87 -15.12 -10.26
N TYR A 82 6.57 -13.85 -9.98
CA TYR A 82 6.65 -13.33 -8.62
C TYR A 82 5.62 -13.98 -7.69
N GLN A 83 4.42 -14.28 -8.19
CA GLN A 83 3.39 -15.03 -7.46
C GLN A 83 3.83 -16.48 -7.21
N ASP A 84 4.46 -17.13 -8.18
CA ASP A 84 5.02 -18.47 -7.99
C ASP A 84 6.10 -18.50 -6.93
N TYR A 85 7.04 -17.54 -6.95
CA TYR A 85 8.06 -17.40 -5.91
C TYR A 85 7.44 -17.18 -4.53
N GLN A 86 6.44 -16.31 -4.44
CA GLN A 86 5.74 -16.06 -3.19
C GLN A 86 5.06 -17.34 -2.68
N SER A 87 4.40 -18.08 -3.56
CA SER A 87 3.75 -19.36 -3.25
C SER A 87 4.75 -20.42 -2.75
N ILE A 88 5.94 -20.48 -3.34
CA ILE A 88 7.02 -21.37 -2.90
C ILE A 88 7.56 -20.98 -1.52
N ILE A 89 7.77 -19.69 -1.27
CA ILE A 89 8.35 -19.20 -0.01
C ILE A 89 7.34 -19.32 1.14
N GLU A 90 6.11 -18.87 0.92
CA GLU A 90 5.06 -18.87 1.95
C GLU A 90 4.55 -20.30 2.20
N GLY A 91 4.37 -21.08 1.13
CA GLY A 91 3.88 -22.47 1.18
C GLY A 91 4.94 -23.53 1.44
N ARG A 92 6.17 -23.16 1.84
CA ARG A 92 7.29 -24.10 2.00
C ARG A 92 7.01 -25.29 2.91
N LYS A 93 6.18 -25.13 3.94
CA LYS A 93 5.82 -26.19 4.89
C LYS A 93 4.86 -27.17 4.26
N GLU A 94 3.86 -26.67 3.56
CA GLU A 94 2.83 -27.43 2.85
C GLU A 94 3.45 -28.21 1.69
N LEU A 95 4.38 -27.57 0.96
CA LEU A 95 5.13 -28.19 -0.14
C LEU A 95 6.06 -29.30 0.36
N ALA A 96 6.70 -29.12 1.53
CA ALA A 96 7.53 -30.13 2.16
C ALA A 96 6.72 -31.37 2.59
N LEU A 97 5.45 -31.20 2.94
CA LEU A 97 4.54 -32.27 3.32
C LEU A 97 3.86 -32.96 2.13
N ASN A 98 3.82 -32.30 0.96
CA ASN A 98 3.16 -32.82 -0.23
C ASN A 98 4.07 -32.68 -1.47
N GLN A 99 4.86 -33.72 -1.72
CA GLN A 99 5.82 -33.75 -2.83
C GLN A 99 5.15 -33.62 -4.21
N HIS A 100 3.97 -34.19 -4.41
CA HIS A 100 3.26 -34.09 -5.70
C HIS A 100 2.76 -32.66 -5.97
N ARG A 101 2.37 -31.92 -4.92
CA ARG A 101 2.02 -30.51 -5.06
C ARG A 101 3.26 -29.68 -5.40
N ALA A 102 4.39 -29.96 -4.75
CA ALA A 102 5.66 -29.29 -5.06
C ALA A 102 6.12 -29.52 -6.49
N GLU A 103 6.01 -30.77 -6.98
CA GLU A 103 6.33 -31.14 -8.34
C GLU A 103 5.45 -30.40 -9.35
N LYS A 104 4.11 -30.39 -9.15
CA LYS A 104 3.19 -29.68 -10.05
C LYS A 104 3.43 -28.18 -10.07
N LEU A 105 3.58 -27.53 -8.91
CA LEU A 105 3.88 -26.10 -8.84
C LEU A 105 5.17 -25.75 -9.58
N TYR A 106 6.18 -26.63 -9.48
CA TYR A 106 7.46 -26.41 -10.16
C TYR A 106 7.37 -26.66 -11.67
N THR A 107 6.74 -27.76 -12.10
CA THR A 107 6.72 -28.18 -13.51
C THR A 107 5.68 -27.45 -14.34
N ASP A 108 4.46 -27.31 -13.81
CA ASP A 108 3.32 -26.83 -14.56
C ASP A 108 3.22 -25.29 -14.52
N ASP A 109 3.52 -24.68 -13.36
CA ASP A 109 3.41 -23.23 -13.18
C ASP A 109 4.78 -22.54 -13.36
N PHE A 110 5.71 -22.73 -12.44
CA PHE A 110 6.99 -22.02 -12.41
C PHE A 110 7.85 -22.24 -13.68
N LEU A 111 8.03 -23.48 -14.10
CA LEU A 111 8.86 -23.78 -15.28
C LEU A 111 8.21 -23.27 -16.58
N ALA A 112 6.87 -23.29 -16.67
CA ALA A 112 6.14 -22.77 -17.82
C ALA A 112 6.30 -21.23 -17.90
N HIS A 113 6.11 -20.52 -16.80
CA HIS A 113 6.31 -19.07 -16.73
C HIS A 113 7.79 -18.71 -16.98
N ALA A 114 8.75 -19.44 -16.42
CA ALA A 114 10.17 -19.21 -16.64
C ALA A 114 10.58 -19.37 -18.12
N LYS A 115 10.08 -20.39 -18.80
CA LYS A 115 10.31 -20.58 -20.26
C LYS A 115 9.65 -19.48 -21.10
N SER A 116 8.45 -19.06 -20.72
CA SER A 116 7.76 -17.96 -21.39
C SER A 116 8.54 -16.63 -21.20
N TYR A 117 9.05 -16.39 -20.00
CA TYR A 117 9.91 -15.26 -19.70
C TYR A 117 11.17 -15.26 -20.56
N GLU A 118 11.92 -16.37 -20.56
CA GLU A 118 13.14 -16.54 -21.39
C GLU A 118 12.88 -16.23 -22.86
N LYS A 119 11.81 -16.80 -23.43
CA LYS A 119 11.44 -16.60 -24.82
C LYS A 119 11.08 -15.13 -25.13
N THR A 120 10.33 -14.49 -24.25
CA THR A 120 9.88 -13.11 -24.47
C THR A 120 11.02 -12.10 -24.28
N VAL A 121 11.90 -12.32 -23.26
CA VAL A 121 13.13 -11.54 -23.07
C VAL A 121 14.04 -11.66 -24.30
N THR A 122 14.33 -12.89 -24.75
CA THR A 122 15.19 -13.11 -25.91
C THR A 122 14.68 -12.38 -27.16
N LYS A 123 13.37 -12.40 -27.39
CA LYS A 123 12.77 -11.65 -28.51
C LYS A 123 12.90 -10.12 -28.32
N SER A 124 12.57 -9.61 -27.13
CA SER A 124 12.70 -8.19 -26.81
C SER A 124 14.12 -7.69 -27.02
N ASP A 125 15.11 -8.43 -26.48
CA ASP A 125 16.53 -8.10 -26.59
C ASP A 125 17.03 -8.19 -28.04
N THR A 126 16.55 -9.15 -28.82
CA THR A 126 16.89 -9.28 -30.23
C THR A 126 16.44 -8.04 -31.02
N PHE A 127 15.21 -7.58 -30.81
CA PHE A 127 14.71 -6.35 -31.45
C PHE A 127 15.44 -5.11 -30.97
N HIS A 128 15.71 -5.02 -29.67
CA HIS A 128 16.46 -3.89 -29.09
C HIS A 128 17.87 -3.80 -29.67
N LEU A 129 18.62 -4.90 -29.65
CA LEU A 129 19.98 -4.96 -30.22
C LEU A 129 19.98 -4.70 -31.72
N SER A 130 18.96 -5.18 -32.44
CA SER A 130 18.80 -4.88 -33.87
C SER A 130 18.60 -3.40 -34.12
N ALA A 131 17.81 -2.72 -33.30
CA ALA A 131 17.61 -1.26 -33.41
C ALA A 131 18.90 -0.49 -33.12
N VAL A 132 19.65 -0.89 -32.10
CA VAL A 132 20.96 -0.29 -31.76
C VAL A 132 21.97 -0.49 -32.87
N ASN A 133 22.10 -1.73 -33.36
CA ASN A 133 23.03 -2.05 -34.46
C ASN A 133 22.65 -1.32 -35.76
N TRP A 134 21.37 -1.24 -36.08
CA TRP A 134 20.87 -0.45 -37.20
C TRP A 134 21.32 1.02 -37.08
N SER A 135 21.11 1.63 -35.93
CA SER A 135 21.52 3.03 -35.69
C SER A 135 23.03 3.22 -35.85
N ASN A 136 23.84 2.30 -35.35
CA ASN A 136 25.30 2.34 -35.50
C ASN A 136 25.74 2.20 -36.96
N ILE A 137 25.17 1.24 -37.70
CA ILE A 137 25.48 1.03 -39.12
C ILE A 137 25.12 2.28 -39.93
N MET A 138 23.95 2.84 -39.71
CA MET A 138 23.48 4.07 -40.43
C MET A 138 24.33 5.29 -40.11
N MET A 139 24.84 5.40 -38.89
CA MET A 139 25.76 6.44 -38.51
C MET A 139 27.08 6.34 -39.28
N PHE A 140 27.71 5.14 -39.34
CA PHE A 140 28.93 4.98 -40.15
C PHE A 140 28.66 5.16 -41.63
N ALA A 141 27.52 4.73 -42.13
CA ALA A 141 27.12 4.97 -43.52
C ALA A 141 26.94 6.46 -43.81
N SER A 142 26.48 7.29 -42.86
CA SER A 142 26.36 8.74 -43.03
C SER A 142 27.69 9.44 -43.32
N ILE A 143 28.80 8.91 -42.79
CA ILE A 143 30.14 9.42 -43.07
C ILE A 143 30.47 9.23 -44.55
N GLY A 144 30.23 8.00 -45.07
CA GLY A 144 30.43 7.72 -46.53
C GLY A 144 29.58 8.62 -47.41
N ILE A 145 28.32 8.87 -47.01
CA ILE A 145 27.41 9.76 -47.74
C ILE A 145 27.93 11.20 -47.75
N VAL A 146 28.39 11.68 -46.60
CA VAL A 146 28.93 13.07 -46.49
C VAL A 146 30.11 13.24 -47.44
N PHE A 147 31.05 12.28 -47.50
CA PHE A 147 32.17 12.37 -48.43
C PHE A 147 31.74 12.22 -49.91
N ALA A 148 30.81 11.33 -50.22
CA ALA A 148 30.30 11.17 -51.59
C ALA A 148 29.62 12.42 -52.11
N VAL A 149 28.74 13.02 -51.27
CA VAL A 149 28.01 14.27 -51.59
C VAL A 149 28.95 15.47 -51.64
N ALA A 150 29.92 15.58 -50.75
CA ALA A 150 30.93 16.62 -50.78
C ALA A 150 31.74 16.62 -52.07
N ASN A 151 32.13 15.43 -52.54
CA ASN A 151 32.81 15.26 -53.83
C ASN A 151 31.91 15.61 -55.01
N TYR A 152 30.60 15.27 -54.95
CA TYR A 152 29.67 15.57 -56.04
C TYR A 152 29.33 17.07 -56.16
N LEU A 153 29.29 17.78 -55.00
CA LEU A 153 28.98 19.22 -54.94
C LEU A 153 30.22 20.12 -54.91
N ASP A 154 31.42 19.57 -55.19
CA ASP A 154 32.70 20.28 -55.12
C ASP A 154 32.94 21.04 -53.75
N ILE A 155 32.46 20.48 -52.67
CA ILE A 155 32.66 21.04 -51.33
C ILE A 155 34.07 20.70 -50.83
N PRO A 156 34.78 21.66 -50.19
CA PRO A 156 36.14 21.41 -49.68
C PRO A 156 36.19 20.19 -48.75
N MET A 157 37.19 19.31 -48.91
CA MET A 157 37.35 18.09 -48.16
C MET A 157 37.46 18.35 -46.63
N GLY A 158 37.98 19.53 -46.22
CA GLY A 158 38.02 19.93 -44.83
C GLY A 158 36.62 20.09 -44.21
N VAL A 159 35.65 20.56 -44.98
CA VAL A 159 34.23 20.69 -44.58
C VAL A 159 33.64 19.30 -44.37
N ALA A 160 33.82 18.37 -45.31
CA ALA A 160 33.33 17.01 -45.19
C ALA A 160 33.92 16.27 -43.98
N THR A 161 35.21 16.45 -43.72
CA THR A 161 35.90 15.91 -42.56
C THR A 161 35.31 16.47 -41.26
N THR A 162 35.07 17.80 -41.19
CA THR A 162 34.45 18.43 -40.03
C THR A 162 33.04 17.90 -39.76
N PHE A 163 32.20 17.76 -40.80
CA PHE A 163 30.88 17.13 -40.69
C PHE A 163 30.97 15.71 -40.11
N SER A 164 31.86 14.88 -40.66
CA SER A 164 32.00 13.49 -40.26
C SER A 164 32.47 13.36 -38.82
N LEU A 165 33.46 14.14 -38.38
CA LEU A 165 33.92 14.15 -36.98
C LEU A 165 32.84 14.67 -36.03
N THR A 166 32.07 15.68 -36.45
CA THR A 166 30.97 16.25 -35.66
C THR A 166 29.84 15.22 -35.47
N ILE A 167 29.47 14.51 -36.52
CA ILE A 167 28.47 13.43 -36.45
C ILE A 167 28.93 12.32 -35.48
N LEU A 168 30.19 11.91 -35.54
CA LEU A 168 30.76 10.93 -34.62
C LEU A 168 30.70 11.41 -33.16
N PHE A 169 31.06 12.69 -32.93
CA PHE A 169 31.02 13.28 -31.59
C PHE A 169 29.60 13.39 -31.05
N MET A 170 28.60 13.68 -31.91
CA MET A 170 27.20 13.82 -31.54
C MET A 170 26.48 12.52 -31.22
N GLN A 171 27.03 11.36 -31.60
CA GLN A 171 26.39 10.06 -31.36
C GLN A 171 26.04 9.81 -29.90
N SER A 172 27.02 9.97 -29.02
CA SER A 172 26.81 9.68 -27.58
C SER A 172 25.81 10.65 -26.93
N PRO A 173 25.92 11.98 -27.03
CA PRO A 173 24.95 12.92 -26.49
C PRO A 173 23.52 12.70 -27.02
N LEU A 174 23.39 12.39 -28.32
CA LEU A 174 22.09 12.15 -28.92
C LEU A 174 21.43 10.86 -28.42
N LEU A 175 22.20 9.76 -28.31
CA LEU A 175 21.71 8.49 -27.77
C LEU A 175 21.30 8.63 -26.30
N HIS A 176 22.06 9.37 -25.50
CA HIS A 176 21.74 9.63 -24.10
C HIS A 176 20.45 10.46 -23.96
N ALA A 177 20.28 11.50 -24.80
CA ALA A 177 19.06 12.32 -24.81
C ALA A 177 17.82 11.51 -25.21
N VAL A 178 17.91 10.72 -26.29
CA VAL A 178 16.82 9.85 -26.74
C VAL A 178 16.51 8.76 -25.71
N GLY A 179 17.52 8.17 -25.08
CA GLY A 179 17.38 7.16 -24.03
C GLY A 179 16.79 7.71 -22.71
N ALA A 180 16.97 8.99 -22.44
CA ALA A 180 16.41 9.64 -21.24
C ALA A 180 14.88 9.82 -21.33
N TYR A 181 14.33 10.02 -22.53
CA TYR A 181 12.91 10.30 -22.74
C TYR A 181 11.96 9.22 -22.18
N PRO A 182 12.14 7.91 -22.50
CA PRO A 182 11.31 6.85 -21.92
C PRO A 182 11.41 6.79 -20.39
N THR A 183 12.58 7.09 -19.84
CA THR A 183 12.82 7.09 -18.39
C THR A 183 12.01 8.19 -17.71
N LEU A 184 11.92 9.37 -18.32
CA LEU A 184 11.09 10.46 -17.80
C LEU A 184 9.59 10.12 -17.86
N GLN A 185 9.12 9.47 -18.93
CA GLN A 185 7.73 8.98 -19.00
C GLN A 185 7.41 7.96 -17.91
N THR A 186 8.33 7.02 -17.66
CA THR A 186 8.15 6.02 -16.58
C THR A 186 8.10 6.70 -15.22
N ALA A 187 8.92 7.70 -14.98
CA ALA A 187 8.90 8.48 -13.74
C ALA A 187 7.63 9.31 -13.56
N GLN A 188 7.09 9.86 -14.65
CA GLN A 188 5.80 10.57 -14.62
C GLN A 188 4.67 9.64 -14.18
N VAL A 189 4.57 8.45 -14.77
CA VAL A 189 3.58 7.43 -14.38
C VAL A 189 3.77 7.00 -12.93
N ALA A 190 5.02 6.84 -12.48
CA ALA A 190 5.32 6.51 -11.08
C ALA A 190 4.89 7.63 -10.12
N LEU A 191 5.10 8.89 -10.50
CA LEU A 191 4.68 10.04 -9.71
C LEU A 191 3.16 10.16 -9.63
N GLU A 192 2.46 10.03 -10.77
CA GLU A 192 0.99 10.03 -10.83
C GLU A 192 0.40 8.90 -9.97
N LYS A 193 1.03 7.72 -9.99
CA LYS A 193 0.63 6.59 -9.15
C LYS A 193 0.84 6.88 -7.66
N ILE A 194 1.97 7.47 -7.27
CA ILE A 194 2.22 7.88 -5.88
C ILE A 194 1.21 8.93 -5.45
N GLN A 195 0.88 9.89 -6.30
CA GLN A 195 -0.15 10.89 -6.02
C GLN A 195 -1.54 10.27 -5.91
N SER A 196 -1.89 9.30 -6.78
CA SER A 196 -3.19 8.62 -6.76
C SER A 196 -3.37 7.69 -5.56
N LEU A 197 -2.29 7.28 -4.90
CA LEU A 197 -2.37 6.49 -3.67
C LEU A 197 -2.98 7.31 -2.53
N GLU A 198 -3.23 8.64 -2.75
CA GLU A 198 -3.73 9.52 -1.69
C GLU A 198 -3.12 9.06 -0.35
N LEU A 199 -1.80 8.84 -0.35
CA LEU A 199 -1.08 8.66 0.92
C LEU A 199 -1.49 9.89 1.68
N ALA A 200 -2.55 9.71 2.46
CA ALA A 200 -3.34 10.73 3.09
C ALA A 200 -2.44 11.93 3.28
N GLU A 201 -2.91 13.12 2.90
CA GLU A 201 -2.35 14.34 3.48
C GLU A 201 -2.34 14.07 4.98
N HIS A 202 -1.37 13.31 5.40
CA HIS A 202 -0.94 13.29 6.77
C HIS A 202 -0.38 14.69 6.91
N GLN A 203 -1.29 15.63 7.05
CA GLN A 203 -0.97 16.79 7.83
C GLN A 203 -0.40 16.15 9.09
N LEU A 204 0.92 16.22 9.20
CA LEU A 204 1.61 16.09 10.46
C LEU A 204 1.15 17.27 11.34
N SER A 205 -0.14 17.37 11.59
CA SER A 205 -0.66 18.06 12.74
C SER A 205 -0.25 17.15 13.89
N PHE A 206 0.97 17.35 14.36
CA PHE A 206 1.33 16.93 15.70
C PHE A 206 0.21 17.47 16.59
N ALA A 207 -0.46 16.57 17.33
CA ALA A 207 -1.58 16.92 18.16
C ALA A 207 -1.26 18.20 18.92
N THR A 208 -2.03 19.22 18.67
CA THR A 208 -2.10 20.37 19.57
C THR A 208 -3.00 19.92 20.71
N ASP A 209 -2.57 20.00 21.96
CA ASP A 209 -3.22 19.48 23.20
C ASP A 209 -4.66 19.97 23.45
N THR A 210 -5.49 20.05 22.42
CA THR A 210 -6.81 20.71 22.46
C THR A 210 -8.00 19.76 22.62
N VAL A 211 -7.81 18.42 22.55
CA VAL A 211 -8.92 17.52 22.92
C VAL A 211 -8.95 17.37 24.45
N ALA A 212 -10.11 17.67 25.01
CA ALA A 212 -10.38 17.70 26.41
C ALA A 212 -9.76 16.53 27.19
N GLN A 213 -8.76 16.84 28.04
CA GLN A 213 -8.19 15.90 29.00
C GLN A 213 -9.26 15.32 29.94
N ASP A 214 -10.44 15.96 30.02
CA ASP A 214 -11.56 15.61 30.90
C ASP A 214 -12.81 15.15 30.14
N TRP A 215 -12.66 14.42 29.04
CA TRP A 215 -13.80 13.87 28.30
C TRP A 215 -14.66 12.97 29.23
N GLN A 216 -15.98 12.98 29.06
CA GLN A 216 -16.91 12.19 29.84
C GLN A 216 -17.60 11.11 29.00
N SER A 217 -17.89 11.40 27.74
CA SER A 217 -18.61 10.48 26.87
C SER A 217 -18.17 10.58 25.41
N ILE A 218 -18.15 9.43 24.73
CA ILE A 218 -18.00 9.34 23.28
C ILE A 218 -19.28 8.75 22.72
N THR A 219 -19.93 9.47 21.81
CA THR A 219 -21.22 9.07 21.23
C THR A 219 -21.11 8.87 19.73
N LEU A 220 -21.52 7.71 19.26
CA LEU A 220 -21.69 7.36 17.87
C LEU A 220 -23.17 7.46 17.52
N ASN A 221 -23.54 8.31 16.56
CA ASN A 221 -24.92 8.54 16.16
C ASN A 221 -25.15 8.08 14.72
N ASN A 222 -26.01 7.09 14.55
CA ASN A 222 -26.47 6.56 13.27
C ASN A 222 -25.34 6.22 12.30
N ILE A 223 -24.30 5.56 12.79
CA ILE A 223 -23.11 5.22 12.00
C ILE A 223 -23.42 4.16 10.95
N ASN A 224 -23.14 4.51 9.70
CA ASN A 224 -23.11 3.55 8.59
C ASN A 224 -21.72 3.55 7.96
N TYR A 225 -21.25 2.38 7.56
CA TYR A 225 -19.94 2.24 6.92
C TYR A 225 -19.93 1.16 5.85
N ARG A 226 -19.24 1.47 4.73
CA ARG A 226 -18.90 0.52 3.66
C ARG A 226 -17.46 0.73 3.21
N TYR A 227 -16.78 -0.33 2.78
CA TYR A 227 -15.48 -0.17 2.13
C TYR A 227 -15.67 0.42 0.73
N VAL A 228 -14.95 1.51 0.44
CA VAL A 228 -14.88 2.10 -0.90
C VAL A 228 -13.87 1.28 -1.70
N GLY A 229 -14.33 0.56 -2.73
CA GLY A 229 -13.44 -0.10 -3.68
C GLY A 229 -13.32 -1.62 -3.58
N SER A 230 -14.45 -2.33 -3.70
CA SER A 230 -14.44 -3.69 -4.23
C SER A 230 -15.53 -3.86 -5.30
N SER A 231 -15.48 -3.00 -6.33
CA SER A 231 -16.06 -3.39 -7.61
C SER A 231 -15.08 -4.41 -8.21
N HIS A 232 -15.27 -5.69 -7.89
CA HIS A 232 -14.82 -6.76 -8.77
C HIS A 232 -15.43 -6.47 -10.13
N ASN A 233 -14.66 -6.00 -11.07
CA ASN A 233 -14.93 -6.11 -12.48
C ASN A 233 -15.00 -7.62 -12.81
N SER A 234 -16.14 -8.23 -12.60
CA SER A 234 -16.51 -9.49 -13.20
C SER A 234 -16.93 -9.22 -14.65
N ASN A 235 -16.00 -8.75 -15.47
CA ASN A 235 -16.13 -8.82 -16.93
C ASN A 235 -15.30 -10.02 -17.41
N ALA A 236 -15.84 -11.21 -17.19
CA ALA A 236 -15.59 -12.33 -18.09
C ALA A 236 -16.41 -12.08 -19.36
N PRO A 237 -15.85 -12.20 -20.56
CA PRO A 237 -16.60 -12.06 -21.79
C PRO A 237 -17.43 -13.35 -22.03
N ASP A 238 -18.71 -13.30 -21.67
CA ASP A 238 -19.68 -14.26 -22.22
C ASP A 238 -19.92 -13.92 -23.69
N THR A 239 -19.33 -14.70 -24.55
CA THR A 239 -19.73 -14.80 -25.96
C THR A 239 -21.14 -15.36 -26.10
N ALA A 240 -22.12 -14.49 -26.29
CA ALA A 240 -23.38 -14.87 -26.93
C ALA A 240 -23.90 -13.70 -27.77
N VAL A 241 -23.81 -13.90 -29.06
CA VAL A 241 -24.44 -13.12 -30.12
C VAL A 241 -25.94 -13.02 -29.88
N ASN A 242 -26.53 -11.82 -29.84
CA ASN A 242 -27.79 -11.56 -30.52
C ASN A 242 -27.99 -10.05 -30.83
N ASN A 243 -28.23 -9.79 -32.11
CA ASN A 243 -28.74 -8.55 -32.69
C ASN A 243 -30.11 -8.20 -32.09
N ASN A 244 -30.29 -6.91 -31.74
CA ASN A 244 -31.37 -6.09 -32.31
C ASN A 244 -31.25 -4.68 -31.73
N GLY A 245 -31.19 -3.72 -32.65
CA GLY A 245 -31.16 -2.31 -32.34
C GLY A 245 -32.51 -1.79 -31.84
N GLN A 246 -32.44 -0.76 -31.04
CA GLN A 246 -33.33 0.40 -31.14
C GLN A 246 -32.79 1.53 -30.22
N ASN A 247 -32.64 2.69 -30.82
CA ASN A 247 -32.38 3.97 -30.20
C ASN A 247 -33.47 4.36 -29.19
N SER A 248 -33.07 4.98 -28.09
CA SER A 248 -33.79 6.17 -27.60
C SER A 248 -32.94 6.91 -26.57
N ASP A 249 -32.68 8.14 -26.87
CA ASP A 249 -32.20 9.19 -25.95
C ASP A 249 -33.09 9.25 -24.70
N ASN A 250 -32.42 9.46 -23.51
CA ASN A 250 -32.95 10.39 -22.53
C ASN A 250 -31.90 10.72 -21.45
N SER A 251 -31.52 11.98 -21.48
CA SER A 251 -31.17 12.94 -20.42
C SER A 251 -31.06 12.44 -18.98
N ALA A 252 -29.92 12.84 -18.40
CA ALA A 252 -29.65 13.30 -17.04
C ALA A 252 -30.77 13.15 -16.02
N ASN A 253 -30.51 12.31 -15.00
CA ASN A 253 -30.89 12.58 -13.63
C ASN A 253 -29.88 11.89 -12.71
N SER A 254 -29.06 12.71 -12.06
CA SER A 254 -28.21 12.33 -10.94
C SER A 254 -29.08 12.16 -9.70
N ASP A 255 -29.64 10.98 -9.51
CA ASP A 255 -30.19 10.56 -8.24
C ASP A 255 -29.36 9.43 -7.67
N SER A 256 -28.73 9.75 -6.54
CA SER A 256 -27.95 8.88 -5.67
C SER A 256 -28.83 7.74 -5.13
N ASN A 257 -29.01 6.69 -5.90
CA ASN A 257 -29.60 5.43 -5.42
C ASN A 257 -28.51 4.65 -4.65
N GLN A 258 -28.29 5.06 -3.39
CA GLN A 258 -27.48 4.33 -2.42
C GLN A 258 -28.24 3.03 -2.08
N ASN A 259 -27.85 1.93 -2.70
CA ASN A 259 -28.36 0.60 -2.38
C ASN A 259 -27.92 0.27 -0.93
N PRO A 260 -28.85 0.21 0.05
CA PRO A 260 -28.50 -0.01 1.47
C PRO A 260 -28.00 -1.42 1.78
N THR A 261 -27.92 -2.30 0.79
CA THR A 261 -27.60 -3.72 0.95
C THR A 261 -26.10 -4.00 1.13
N ASN A 262 -25.21 -3.01 0.97
CA ASN A 262 -23.75 -3.23 0.99
C ASN A 262 -23.02 -2.59 2.19
N ASN A 263 -23.76 -2.09 3.19
CA ASN A 263 -23.16 -1.51 4.38
C ASN A 263 -22.75 -2.61 5.36
N ILE A 264 -21.48 -2.55 5.83
CA ILE A 264 -20.95 -3.43 6.87
C ILE A 264 -21.50 -3.02 8.25
N LEU A 265 -21.62 -1.72 8.50
CA LEU A 265 -22.27 -1.18 9.68
C LEU A 265 -23.58 -0.48 9.25
N LYS A 266 -24.64 -0.72 10.00
CA LYS A 266 -26.02 -0.29 9.67
C LYS A 266 -26.63 0.43 10.86
N SER A 267 -26.65 1.76 10.80
CA SER A 267 -27.29 2.63 11.82
C SER A 267 -26.85 2.31 13.25
N VAL A 268 -25.54 2.17 13.45
CA VAL A 268 -24.97 1.87 14.77
C VAL A 268 -25.03 3.10 15.66
N ASN A 269 -25.62 2.92 16.86
CA ASN A 269 -25.64 3.92 17.93
C ASN A 269 -24.94 3.35 19.15
N LEU A 270 -24.03 4.12 19.76
CA LEU A 270 -23.27 3.70 20.93
C LEU A 270 -22.84 4.95 21.71
N THR A 271 -22.96 4.90 23.02
CA THR A 271 -22.33 5.87 23.91
C THR A 271 -21.39 5.14 24.86
N LEU A 272 -20.11 5.52 24.87
CA LEU A 272 -19.11 5.06 25.81
C LEU A 272 -18.96 6.10 26.91
N GLN A 273 -19.04 5.68 28.18
CA GLN A 273 -18.79 6.53 29.34
C GLN A 273 -17.36 6.34 29.84
N ARG A 274 -16.76 7.37 30.38
CA ARG A 274 -15.44 7.29 30.99
C ARG A 274 -15.44 6.30 32.16
N GLY A 275 -14.48 5.37 32.14
CA GLY A 275 -14.33 4.31 33.15
C GLY A 275 -15.17 3.05 32.94
N ASP A 276 -15.99 2.99 31.86
CA ASP A 276 -16.74 1.79 31.51
C ASP A 276 -15.82 0.66 31.03
N VAL A 277 -16.18 -0.57 31.39
CA VAL A 277 -15.66 -1.79 30.79
C VAL A 277 -16.73 -2.37 29.86
N VAL A 278 -16.54 -2.20 28.56
CA VAL A 278 -17.49 -2.60 27.53
C VAL A 278 -16.95 -3.81 26.76
N PHE A 279 -17.72 -4.91 26.72
CA PHE A 279 -17.40 -6.04 25.86
C PHE A 279 -18.28 -6.02 24.62
N LEU A 280 -17.66 -6.28 23.46
CA LEU A 280 -18.33 -6.45 22.18
C LEU A 280 -18.18 -7.90 21.72
N ILE A 281 -19.31 -8.57 21.52
CA ILE A 281 -19.39 -9.94 21.02
C ILE A 281 -20.11 -9.97 19.66
N GLY A 282 -19.97 -11.07 18.91
CA GLY A 282 -20.65 -11.24 17.63
C GLY A 282 -19.93 -12.24 16.74
N ALA A 283 -20.61 -12.77 15.74
CA ALA A 283 -20.04 -13.71 14.77
C ALA A 283 -18.89 -13.09 13.96
N ASN A 284 -18.03 -13.95 13.38
CA ASN A 284 -17.01 -13.48 12.45
C ASN A 284 -17.66 -12.80 11.24
N GLY A 285 -17.12 -11.67 10.81
CA GLY A 285 -17.69 -10.87 9.72
C GLY A 285 -18.88 -9.99 10.11
N SER A 286 -19.32 -9.95 11.38
CA SER A 286 -20.45 -9.10 11.82
C SER A 286 -20.16 -7.61 11.83
N GLY A 287 -18.91 -7.17 11.70
CA GLY A 287 -18.49 -5.78 11.68
C GLY A 287 -17.77 -5.28 12.94
N LYS A 288 -17.40 -6.16 13.90
CA LYS A 288 -16.74 -5.80 15.17
C LYS A 288 -15.45 -4.99 15.00
N SER A 289 -14.48 -5.52 14.24
CA SER A 289 -13.20 -4.83 14.01
C SER A 289 -13.37 -3.56 13.14
N THR A 290 -14.40 -3.51 12.30
CA THR A 290 -14.75 -2.27 11.57
C THR A 290 -15.28 -1.21 12.52
N LEU A 291 -16.17 -1.58 13.46
CA LEU A 291 -16.66 -0.68 14.50
C LEU A 291 -15.49 -0.18 15.37
N ALA A 292 -14.57 -1.06 15.77
CA ALA A 292 -13.38 -0.69 16.53
C ALA A 292 -12.54 0.39 15.82
N LYS A 293 -12.33 0.25 14.50
CA LYS A 293 -11.60 1.23 13.69
C LYS A 293 -12.33 2.58 13.55
N ILE A 294 -13.66 2.58 13.62
CA ILE A 294 -14.46 3.82 13.64
C ILE A 294 -14.42 4.47 15.03
N ILE A 295 -14.58 3.69 16.10
CA ILE A 295 -14.48 4.19 17.49
C ILE A 295 -13.15 4.90 17.73
N THR A 296 -12.05 4.34 17.20
CA THR A 296 -10.71 4.92 17.32
C THR A 296 -10.42 6.05 16.34
N GLY A 297 -11.35 6.42 15.45
CA GLY A 297 -11.14 7.46 14.44
C GLY A 297 -10.18 7.07 13.31
N ILE A 298 -9.77 5.79 13.19
CA ILE A 298 -8.95 5.28 12.07
C ILE A 298 -9.77 5.28 10.79
N PHE A 299 -11.05 4.88 10.87
CA PHE A 299 -11.98 4.97 9.76
C PHE A 299 -13.00 6.08 9.99
N THR A 300 -13.27 6.85 8.93
CA THR A 300 -14.34 7.84 8.92
C THR A 300 -15.65 7.16 8.49
N PRO A 301 -16.75 7.30 9.24
CA PRO A 301 -18.04 6.74 8.85
C PRO A 301 -18.51 7.29 7.50
N THR A 302 -19.21 6.46 6.70
CA THR A 302 -19.82 6.91 5.44
C THR A 302 -20.96 7.88 5.70
N THR A 303 -21.75 7.62 6.73
CA THR A 303 -22.80 8.54 7.25
C THR A 303 -22.90 8.37 8.76
N GLY A 304 -23.45 9.37 9.44
CA GLY A 304 -23.49 9.45 10.89
C GLY A 304 -22.40 10.35 11.44
N THR A 305 -22.36 10.52 12.76
CA THR A 305 -21.41 11.40 13.46
C THR A 305 -20.83 10.72 14.68
N VAL A 306 -19.54 10.97 14.92
CA VAL A 306 -18.84 10.64 16.16
C VAL A 306 -18.71 11.95 16.95
N GLN A 307 -19.02 11.93 18.23
CA GLN A 307 -18.99 13.10 19.10
C GLN A 307 -18.26 12.77 20.41
N VAL A 308 -17.50 13.73 20.93
CA VAL A 308 -16.94 13.73 22.28
C VAL A 308 -17.61 14.84 23.07
N ASP A 309 -18.32 14.50 24.14
CA ASP A 309 -19.08 15.44 24.98
C ASP A 309 -19.98 16.40 24.16
N GLY A 310 -20.59 15.86 23.09
CA GLY A 310 -21.46 16.62 22.19
C GLY A 310 -20.73 17.38 21.07
N GLN A 311 -19.42 17.45 21.06
CA GLN A 311 -18.63 18.05 19.97
C GLN A 311 -18.34 17.02 18.89
N SER A 312 -18.67 17.32 17.64
CA SER A 312 -18.43 16.41 16.51
C SER A 312 -16.95 16.28 16.19
N VAL A 313 -16.51 15.04 16.00
CA VAL A 313 -15.18 14.71 15.47
C VAL A 313 -15.22 14.89 13.95
N ASN A 314 -14.33 15.71 13.42
CA ASN A 314 -14.19 16.03 11.99
C ASN A 314 -12.72 15.84 11.55
N SER A 315 -12.39 16.17 10.30
CA SER A 315 -11.04 16.06 9.78
C SER A 315 -9.99 16.88 10.52
N GLU A 316 -10.40 18.01 11.12
CA GLU A 316 -9.49 18.94 11.80
C GLU A 316 -9.08 18.46 13.19
N ASN A 317 -10.02 17.87 13.97
CA ASN A 317 -9.79 17.41 15.34
C ASN A 317 -9.64 15.88 15.49
N ASN A 318 -9.72 15.12 14.39
CA ASN A 318 -9.62 13.67 14.44
C ASN A 318 -8.24 13.17 14.91
N ALA A 319 -7.17 13.93 14.63
CA ALA A 319 -5.83 13.61 15.13
C ALA A 319 -5.78 13.65 16.67
N ASP A 320 -6.37 14.67 17.26
CA ASP A 320 -6.45 14.84 18.71
C ASP A 320 -7.38 13.78 19.34
N PHE A 321 -8.52 13.50 18.68
CA PHE A 321 -9.42 12.44 19.11
C PHE A 321 -8.74 11.08 19.22
N ARG A 322 -7.89 10.72 18.24
CA ARG A 322 -7.11 9.47 18.26
C ARG A 322 -6.16 9.38 19.44
N GLN A 323 -5.70 10.51 19.99
CA GLN A 323 -4.79 10.51 21.14
C GLN A 323 -5.45 10.02 22.43
N LEU A 324 -6.78 9.94 22.49
CA LEU A 324 -7.50 9.34 23.62
C LEU A 324 -7.31 7.83 23.71
N PHE A 325 -6.91 7.17 22.60
CA PHE A 325 -6.89 5.72 22.48
C PHE A 325 -5.48 5.14 22.46
N SER A 326 -5.32 3.98 23.13
CA SER A 326 -4.35 2.99 22.77
C SER A 326 -5.09 1.73 22.33
N ALA A 327 -4.74 1.17 21.16
CA ALA A 327 -5.51 0.09 20.55
C ALA A 327 -4.61 -1.07 20.15
N ILE A 328 -5.02 -2.30 20.50
CA ILE A 328 -4.37 -3.54 20.11
C ILE A 328 -5.32 -4.28 19.17
N PHE A 329 -5.09 -4.15 17.87
CA PHE A 329 -5.84 -4.87 16.84
C PHE A 329 -5.29 -6.28 16.62
N SER A 330 -6.10 -7.15 16.02
CA SER A 330 -5.70 -8.54 15.72
C SER A 330 -4.49 -8.64 14.78
N ASP A 331 -4.31 -7.65 13.87
CA ASP A 331 -3.22 -7.53 12.90
C ASP A 331 -2.11 -6.55 13.34
N GLN A 332 -1.94 -6.35 14.64
CA GLN A 332 -1.02 -5.38 15.22
C GLN A 332 0.44 -5.54 14.77
N HIS A 333 1.10 -4.41 14.57
CA HIS A 333 2.56 -4.32 14.43
C HIS A 333 3.21 -3.94 15.76
N LEU A 334 4.28 -4.65 16.16
CA LEU A 334 5.05 -4.30 17.35
C LEU A 334 6.21 -3.37 17.00
N PHE A 335 6.13 -2.14 17.48
CA PHE A 335 7.25 -1.21 17.41
C PHE A 335 8.27 -1.53 18.50
N LYS A 336 9.56 -1.35 18.19
CA LYS A 336 10.64 -1.55 19.17
C LYS A 336 10.72 -0.42 20.19
N GLN A 337 10.23 0.75 19.85
CA GLN A 337 10.23 1.91 20.74
C GLN A 337 9.15 1.78 21.80
N LEU A 338 9.53 2.00 23.06
CA LEU A 338 8.61 2.13 24.16
C LEU A 338 8.48 3.61 24.51
N ILE A 339 7.27 4.14 24.37
CA ILE A 339 6.96 5.56 24.52
C ILE A 339 5.98 5.71 25.68
N GLY A 340 6.20 6.67 26.54
CA GLY A 340 5.29 7.03 27.63
C GLY A 340 4.32 8.14 27.25
N VAL A 341 3.79 8.83 28.27
CA VAL A 341 2.81 9.91 28.11
C VAL A 341 3.37 11.02 27.23
N GLN A 342 2.58 11.47 26.25
CA GLN A 342 2.93 12.58 25.34
C GLN A 342 4.28 12.40 24.61
N GLY A 343 4.74 11.15 24.41
CA GLY A 343 5.99 10.88 23.73
C GLY A 343 7.24 10.97 24.60
N HIS A 344 7.09 11.23 25.90
CA HIS A 344 8.18 11.22 26.86
C HIS A 344 8.68 9.82 27.21
N GLU A 345 9.68 9.75 28.06
CA GLU A 345 10.16 8.49 28.60
C GLU A 345 9.06 7.78 29.41
N PRO A 346 8.88 6.46 29.22
CA PRO A 346 7.89 5.72 29.98
C PRO A 346 8.32 5.63 31.46
N ASP A 347 7.31 5.56 32.33
CA ASP A 347 7.54 5.32 33.76
C ASP A 347 8.20 3.95 33.98
N ALA A 348 9.41 3.95 34.49
CA ALA A 348 10.23 2.74 34.66
C ALA A 348 9.61 1.77 35.67
N ASP A 349 8.98 2.27 36.74
CA ASP A 349 8.36 1.45 37.77
C ASP A 349 7.10 0.78 37.20
N LEU A 350 6.28 1.53 36.47
CA LEU A 350 5.12 0.99 35.75
C LEU A 350 5.53 -0.08 34.74
N VAL A 351 6.56 0.18 33.94
CA VAL A 351 7.06 -0.78 32.93
C VAL A 351 7.57 -2.06 33.61
N SER A 352 8.35 -1.94 34.69
CA SER A 352 8.86 -3.09 35.45
C SER A 352 7.73 -3.91 36.04
N ASP A 353 6.76 -3.29 36.68
CA ASP A 353 5.60 -3.95 37.26
C ASP A 353 4.77 -4.71 36.22
N TRP A 354 4.48 -4.06 35.08
CA TRP A 354 3.73 -4.70 33.99
C TRP A 354 4.52 -5.79 33.26
N LEU A 355 5.85 -5.70 33.17
CA LEU A 355 6.68 -6.82 32.68
C LEU A 355 6.50 -8.07 33.53
N HIS A 356 6.45 -7.90 34.84
CA HIS A 356 6.19 -9.01 35.79
C HIS A 356 4.77 -9.57 35.65
N LYS A 357 3.74 -8.70 35.63
CA LYS A 357 2.33 -9.12 35.49
C LYS A 357 2.05 -9.83 34.17
N LEU A 358 2.77 -9.45 33.11
CA LEU A 358 2.66 -10.06 31.79
C LEU A 358 3.57 -11.28 31.59
N ASN A 359 4.33 -11.69 32.61
CA ASN A 359 5.31 -12.80 32.56
C ASN A 359 6.31 -12.62 31.39
N LEU A 360 6.85 -11.42 31.22
CA LEU A 360 7.80 -11.06 30.16
C LEU A 360 9.20 -10.72 30.68
N GLN A 361 9.41 -10.60 32.00
CA GLN A 361 10.64 -10.12 32.63
C GLN A 361 11.90 -10.92 32.24
N GLU A 362 11.76 -12.22 31.92
CA GLU A 362 12.88 -13.07 31.49
C GLU A 362 13.05 -13.12 29.95
N LYS A 363 12.12 -12.56 29.20
CA LYS A 363 12.04 -12.68 27.73
C LYS A 363 12.28 -11.35 27.01
N VAL A 364 11.99 -10.24 27.68
CA VAL A 364 12.06 -8.90 27.11
C VAL A 364 12.97 -8.05 27.97
N SER A 365 13.98 -7.45 27.35
CA SER A 365 14.80 -6.41 27.96
C SER A 365 14.42 -5.04 27.40
N VAL A 366 14.49 -4.03 28.24
CA VAL A 366 14.30 -2.62 27.85
C VAL A 366 15.66 -1.94 28.00
N SER A 367 16.20 -1.41 26.91
CA SER A 367 17.43 -0.60 26.90
C SER A 367 17.26 0.58 25.95
N ASP A 368 17.62 1.78 26.37
CA ASP A 368 17.50 3.01 25.60
C ASP A 368 16.07 3.18 25.02
N HIS A 369 15.04 2.93 25.84
CA HIS A 369 13.62 2.96 25.45
C HIS A 369 13.26 2.03 24.27
N LYS A 370 14.06 0.99 24.03
CA LYS A 370 13.82 -0.02 23.01
C LYS A 370 13.60 -1.39 23.63
N LEU A 371 12.61 -2.08 23.10
CA LEU A 371 12.22 -3.43 23.48
C LEU A 371 12.97 -4.46 22.64
N SER A 372 13.48 -5.51 23.28
CA SER A 372 13.94 -6.69 22.55
C SER A 372 12.72 -7.52 22.10
N THR A 373 12.59 -7.76 20.77
CA THR A 373 11.40 -8.44 20.21
C THR A 373 11.73 -9.72 19.45
N ASP A 374 12.98 -10.18 19.47
CA ASP A 374 13.51 -11.09 18.45
C ASP A 374 13.05 -12.55 18.57
N LYS A 375 12.57 -13.01 19.73
CA LYS A 375 12.21 -14.42 19.95
C LYS A 375 10.93 -14.60 20.76
N LEU A 376 9.85 -13.90 20.40
CA LEU A 376 8.60 -13.99 21.13
C LEU A 376 7.58 -14.88 20.40
N SER A 377 6.86 -15.73 21.16
CA SER A 377 5.67 -16.44 20.66
C SER A 377 4.55 -15.42 20.35
N GLN A 378 3.51 -15.85 19.62
CA GLN A 378 2.38 -14.99 19.29
C GLN A 378 1.67 -14.45 20.55
N GLY A 379 1.44 -15.29 21.56
CA GLY A 379 0.88 -14.85 22.83
C GLY A 379 1.79 -13.85 23.56
N GLN A 380 3.11 -14.08 23.59
CA GLN A 380 4.07 -13.13 24.19
C GLN A 380 4.12 -11.80 23.43
N ARG A 381 3.97 -11.81 22.09
CA ARG A 381 3.88 -10.58 21.30
C ARG A 381 2.64 -9.76 21.67
N LYS A 382 1.48 -10.41 21.87
CA LYS A 382 0.26 -9.73 22.34
C LYS A 382 0.42 -9.19 23.76
N ARG A 383 1.12 -9.92 24.67
CA ARG A 383 1.46 -9.41 26.00
C ARG A 383 2.36 -8.18 25.93
N LEU A 384 3.38 -8.20 25.04
CA LEU A 384 4.25 -7.05 24.84
C LEU A 384 3.50 -5.85 24.28
N ALA A 385 2.52 -6.05 23.38
CA ALA A 385 1.65 -4.99 22.91
C ALA A 385 0.81 -4.36 24.04
N MET A 386 0.37 -5.17 24.99
CA MET A 386 -0.30 -4.66 26.19
C MET A 386 0.62 -3.78 27.04
N LEU A 387 1.88 -4.17 27.22
CA LEU A 387 2.87 -3.34 27.91
C LEU A 387 3.02 -1.98 27.23
N ILE A 388 3.15 -1.96 25.89
CA ILE A 388 3.28 -0.71 25.11
C ILE A 388 2.03 0.16 25.33
N ALA A 389 0.84 -0.44 25.19
CA ALA A 389 -0.42 0.26 25.35
C ALA A 389 -0.62 0.86 26.76
N VAL A 390 -0.17 0.15 27.79
CA VAL A 390 -0.23 0.65 29.18
C VAL A 390 0.82 1.74 29.43
N ALA A 391 2.03 1.61 28.86
CA ALA A 391 3.08 2.62 29.00
C ALA A 391 2.68 3.97 28.39
N GLU A 392 1.88 3.97 27.33
CA GLU A 392 1.33 5.18 26.70
C GLU A 392 0.33 5.92 27.61
N GLN A 393 -0.21 5.25 28.61
CA GLN A 393 -1.16 5.76 29.62
C GLN A 393 -2.39 6.49 29.03
N LYS A 394 -2.83 6.14 27.82
CA LYS A 394 -4.04 6.70 27.21
C LYS A 394 -5.29 6.38 28.04
N ASP A 395 -6.33 7.21 27.92
CA ASP A 395 -7.55 7.08 28.69
C ASP A 395 -8.40 5.88 28.29
N ILE A 396 -8.37 5.53 26.99
CA ILE A 396 -9.17 4.43 26.43
C ILE A 396 -8.26 3.34 25.87
N LEU A 397 -8.48 2.11 26.32
CA LEU A 397 -7.78 0.95 25.82
C LEU A 397 -8.75 0.08 25.00
N LEU A 398 -8.47 -0.10 23.72
CA LEU A 398 -9.24 -0.95 22.83
C LEU A 398 -8.46 -2.23 22.55
N LEU A 399 -9.10 -3.38 22.80
CA LEU A 399 -8.50 -4.72 22.66
C LEU A 399 -9.32 -5.57 21.70
N ASP A 400 -8.78 -5.85 20.50
CA ASP A 400 -9.45 -6.69 19.49
C ASP A 400 -8.92 -8.14 19.56
N GLU A 401 -9.73 -9.04 20.14
CA GLU A 401 -9.43 -10.47 20.31
C GLU A 401 -8.06 -10.75 20.96
N TRP A 402 -7.69 -9.91 21.93
CA TRP A 402 -6.36 -10.01 22.55
C TRP A 402 -6.14 -11.34 23.27
N ALA A 403 -7.16 -11.83 23.99
CA ALA A 403 -7.07 -13.04 24.80
C ALA A 403 -7.08 -14.35 23.96
N ALA A 404 -7.46 -14.32 22.69
CA ALA A 404 -7.63 -15.51 21.85
C ALA A 404 -6.35 -16.34 21.72
N ASP A 405 -5.17 -15.70 21.68
CA ASP A 405 -3.86 -16.37 21.54
C ASP A 405 -3.16 -16.61 22.88
N GLN A 406 -3.87 -16.45 24.01
CA GLN A 406 -3.32 -16.70 25.34
C GLN A 406 -3.65 -18.12 25.80
N ASP A 407 -2.73 -18.70 26.59
CA ASP A 407 -3.02 -19.95 27.28
C ASP A 407 -4.15 -19.77 28.30
N PRO A 408 -4.87 -20.85 28.66
CA PRO A 408 -6.04 -20.74 29.55
C PRO A 408 -5.71 -20.16 30.94
N ALA A 409 -4.51 -20.37 31.45
CA ALA A 409 -4.11 -19.84 32.76
C ALA A 409 -3.91 -18.33 32.68
N PHE A 410 -3.22 -17.86 31.65
CA PHE A 410 -2.99 -16.42 31.46
C PHE A 410 -4.26 -15.68 31.03
N ARG A 411 -5.16 -16.34 30.28
CA ARG A 411 -6.48 -15.80 29.93
C ARG A 411 -7.28 -15.48 31.18
N ARG A 412 -7.23 -16.37 32.19
CA ARG A 412 -7.85 -16.13 33.49
C ARG A 412 -7.23 -14.92 34.21
N VAL A 413 -5.90 -14.81 34.22
CA VAL A 413 -5.21 -13.64 34.78
C VAL A 413 -5.65 -12.35 34.09
N PHE A 414 -5.80 -12.37 32.77
CA PHE A 414 -6.25 -11.22 32.02
C PHE A 414 -7.62 -10.72 32.47
N TYR A 415 -8.63 -11.60 32.49
CA TYR A 415 -9.99 -11.21 32.85
C TYR A 415 -10.18 -10.92 34.33
N GLN A 416 -9.55 -11.69 35.21
CA GLN A 416 -9.77 -11.59 36.65
C GLN A 416 -8.84 -10.61 37.37
N THR A 417 -7.68 -10.29 36.77
CA THR A 417 -6.67 -9.44 37.43
C THR A 417 -6.38 -8.19 36.60
N LEU A 418 -5.99 -8.33 35.31
CA LEU A 418 -5.52 -7.19 34.54
C LEU A 418 -6.65 -6.22 34.17
N ILE A 419 -7.84 -6.71 33.80
CA ILE A 419 -9.01 -5.84 33.50
C ILE A 419 -9.44 -5.03 34.74
N PRO A 420 -9.66 -5.61 35.93
CA PRO A 420 -9.96 -4.86 37.12
C PRO A 420 -8.87 -3.84 37.50
N GLU A 421 -7.61 -4.18 37.27
CA GLU A 421 -6.50 -3.28 37.56
C GLU A 421 -6.48 -2.08 36.59
N LEU A 422 -6.64 -2.31 35.28
CA LEU A 422 -6.77 -1.24 34.29
C LEU A 422 -7.96 -0.33 34.60
N LYS A 423 -9.09 -0.91 35.05
CA LYS A 423 -10.24 -0.14 35.51
C LYS A 423 -9.90 0.70 36.75
N ALA A 424 -9.19 0.11 37.72
CA ALA A 424 -8.73 0.83 38.92
C ALA A 424 -7.75 1.97 38.60
N MET A 425 -6.99 1.86 37.52
CA MET A 425 -6.16 2.93 36.96
C MET A 425 -6.99 4.04 36.26
N GLY A 426 -8.32 3.95 36.28
CA GLY A 426 -9.22 4.92 35.65
C GLY A 426 -9.36 4.77 34.14
N LYS A 427 -8.93 3.65 33.55
CA LYS A 427 -9.01 3.42 32.11
C LYS A 427 -10.41 2.99 31.68
N THR A 428 -10.87 3.48 30.54
CA THR A 428 -12.04 2.98 29.82
C THR A 428 -11.62 1.85 28.93
N LEU A 429 -12.31 0.72 29.00
CA LEU A 429 -11.93 -0.49 28.27
C LEU A 429 -13.00 -0.86 27.24
N PHE A 430 -12.59 -1.01 25.98
CA PHE A 430 -13.44 -1.57 24.93
C PHE A 430 -12.80 -2.87 24.40
N ILE A 431 -13.44 -4.00 24.71
CA ILE A 431 -12.85 -5.33 24.50
C ILE A 431 -13.73 -6.14 23.55
N ILE A 432 -13.18 -6.54 22.40
CA ILE A 432 -13.79 -7.52 21.53
C ILE A 432 -13.33 -8.91 21.97
N SER A 433 -14.28 -9.75 22.36
CA SER A 433 -13.96 -11.10 22.87
C SER A 433 -15.02 -12.13 22.46
N HIS A 434 -14.58 -13.38 22.39
CA HIS A 434 -15.41 -14.56 22.24
C HIS A 434 -15.42 -15.46 23.50
N ASP A 435 -14.79 -15.00 24.58
CA ASP A 435 -14.62 -15.78 25.82
C ASP A 435 -15.85 -15.62 26.74
N ASP A 436 -16.89 -16.41 26.49
CA ASP A 436 -18.19 -16.37 27.16
C ASP A 436 -18.14 -16.53 28.67
N GLY A 437 -17.22 -17.34 29.20
CA GLY A 437 -17.01 -17.54 30.63
C GLY A 437 -16.57 -16.29 31.41
N TYR A 438 -16.30 -15.16 30.77
CA TYR A 438 -15.81 -13.94 31.41
C TYR A 438 -16.67 -12.70 31.16
N PHE A 439 -17.86 -12.84 30.53
CA PHE A 439 -18.73 -11.70 30.23
C PHE A 439 -19.27 -10.99 31.48
N GLU A 440 -19.20 -11.64 32.64
CA GLU A 440 -19.56 -11.05 33.93
C GLU A 440 -18.64 -9.89 34.36
N HIS A 441 -17.39 -9.86 33.84
CA HIS A 441 -16.43 -8.81 34.17
C HIS A 441 -16.69 -7.49 33.38
N ALA A 442 -17.62 -7.50 32.43
CA ALA A 442 -18.01 -6.29 31.70
C ALA A 442 -19.07 -5.50 32.48
N ASP A 443 -18.98 -4.17 32.48
CA ASP A 443 -20.09 -3.31 32.92
C ASP A 443 -21.24 -3.37 31.90
N ARG A 444 -20.89 -3.39 30.61
CA ARG A 444 -21.85 -3.46 29.50
C ARG A 444 -21.41 -4.53 28.48
N LEU A 445 -22.39 -5.29 27.99
CA LEU A 445 -22.17 -6.32 26.97
C LEU A 445 -22.96 -5.95 25.70
N LEU A 446 -22.25 -5.78 24.60
CA LEU A 446 -22.78 -5.40 23.29
C LEU A 446 -22.70 -6.58 22.34
N LEU A 447 -23.74 -6.82 21.56
CA LEU A 447 -23.82 -7.83 20.50
C LEU A 447 -23.82 -7.15 19.13
N MET A 448 -22.86 -7.49 18.28
CA MET A 448 -22.86 -7.12 16.87
C MET A 448 -23.47 -8.24 16.03
N LYS A 449 -24.61 -7.98 15.41
CA LYS A 449 -25.30 -8.91 14.53
C LYS A 449 -25.63 -8.25 13.20
N GLU A 450 -25.12 -8.79 12.09
CA GLU A 450 -25.36 -8.33 10.72
C GLU A 450 -25.15 -6.81 10.50
N GLY A 451 -24.12 -6.26 11.15
CA GLY A 451 -23.78 -4.86 11.07
C GLY A 451 -24.58 -3.93 11.99
N ARG A 452 -25.46 -4.47 12.84
CA ARG A 452 -26.21 -3.73 13.86
C ARG A 452 -25.69 -4.01 15.25
N LEU A 453 -25.73 -3.01 16.10
CA LEU A 453 -25.30 -3.09 17.50
C LEU A 453 -26.53 -3.18 18.41
N ILE A 454 -26.50 -4.14 19.34
CA ILE A 454 -27.55 -4.39 20.31
C ILE A 454 -26.88 -4.44 21.70
N GLU A 455 -27.37 -3.71 22.64
CA GLU A 455 -26.94 -3.81 24.05
C GLU A 455 -27.77 -4.86 24.78
N LEU A 456 -27.10 -5.84 25.38
CA LEU A 456 -27.75 -6.97 26.05
C LEU A 456 -28.17 -6.58 27.48
N ASN A 457 -29.40 -6.87 27.85
CA ASN A 457 -29.90 -6.69 29.22
C ASN A 457 -29.35 -7.78 30.17
N ALA A 458 -29.63 -7.67 31.47
CA ALA A 458 -29.09 -8.57 32.49
C ALA A 458 -29.43 -10.07 32.26
N GLU A 459 -30.65 -10.38 31.78
CA GLU A 459 -31.07 -11.73 31.49
C GLU A 459 -30.38 -12.29 30.24
N GLU A 460 -30.26 -11.47 29.22
CA GLU A 460 -29.58 -11.82 27.96
C GLU A 460 -28.07 -12.02 28.20
N ARG A 461 -27.44 -11.24 29.06
CA ARG A 461 -26.04 -11.42 29.49
C ARG A 461 -25.82 -12.77 30.15
N GLN A 462 -26.72 -13.20 31.05
CA GLN A 462 -26.64 -14.50 31.67
C GLN A 462 -26.82 -15.65 30.65
N ARG A 463 -27.67 -15.47 29.67
CA ARG A 463 -27.81 -16.44 28.55
C ARG A 463 -26.57 -16.46 27.68
N ALA A 464 -26.02 -15.32 27.32
CA ALA A 464 -24.79 -15.20 26.54
C ALA A 464 -23.60 -15.83 27.26
N SER A 465 -23.50 -15.71 28.57
CA SER A 465 -22.47 -16.34 29.39
C SER A 465 -22.59 -17.88 29.49
N LYS A 466 -23.79 -18.42 29.23
CA LYS A 466 -24.03 -19.89 29.25
C LYS A 466 -23.93 -20.52 27.86
N ASP A 467 -24.34 -19.83 26.83
CA ASP A 467 -24.34 -20.31 25.45
C ASP A 467 -24.27 -19.14 24.46
N ALA A 468 -23.07 -18.60 24.30
CA ALA A 468 -22.82 -17.53 23.32
C ALA A 468 -23.12 -17.98 21.88
N ILE A 469 -22.94 -19.26 21.57
CA ILE A 469 -23.17 -19.82 20.22
C ILE A 469 -24.65 -19.79 19.85
N ALA A 470 -25.56 -20.02 20.80
CA ALA A 470 -27.00 -19.97 20.55
C ALA A 470 -27.49 -18.54 20.25
N MET A 471 -26.83 -17.51 20.78
CA MET A 471 -27.18 -16.11 20.53
C MET A 471 -26.62 -15.56 19.21
N LEU A 472 -25.56 -16.19 18.68
CA LEU A 472 -24.92 -15.78 17.43
C LEU A 472 -25.65 -16.32 16.17
N LYS A 473 -26.52 -17.31 16.34
CA LYS A 473 -27.41 -17.81 15.32
C LYS A 473 -28.69 -16.97 15.25
#